data_315c6f56a4fe8b76a3de121fe6c61c58
#
_entry.id   315c6f56a4fe8b76a3de121fe6c61c58
#
_cell.length_a   1.000
_cell.length_b   1.000
_cell.length_c   1.000
_cell.angle_alpha   90.00
_cell.angle_beta   90.00
_cell.angle_gamma   90.00
#
_symmetry.space_group_name_H-M   'P 1'
#
loop_
_entity.id
_entity.type
_entity.pdbx_description
1 polymer ?
#
loop_
_entity_poly.entity_id
_entity_poly.type
_entity_poly.pdbx_seq_one_letter_code
_entity_poly.pdbx_strand_id
1 'polypeptide(L)'
;MTIASLFFLESIFASTVTDMRVWNAPDHTRLVLDLSDPVKYKINSLQNPDRLIIDIEDTSIKKSVLKFDISATPIISINSNKKEKNHLRITLNLKKPLKPKHFKLGVNKKYNNRLVIDLYDIKKIDSKETSFVIPNDGLRDIIVAIDPGHGGEDPGAIGPKRLMEKHVVLAISQELKKLLDQKSGFSAVLIRSSDYYVPLRKRIKIAHKKRADIFISIHADAFKKPSAKGASVFILSRSGATSETARYLAKRENSTDLIGGSGSVSLDDKDPVLASVLLDLSMTATLNSSLDLGKSVLKSIGNIARLHKNYVEEAGFVVLKSPDIPSILIETGFISNPSEAKKLANKTYQKKLAYSIFKGITQYFSGNYPIGTLLASEEPDIERPLYYFVSPGDTVYKISKKYKISIKKLIKLNNLKGDKIYSGQKLIITDK
;
A
#
# COMPACT_ATOMS: atom_id res chain seq x y z
N MET A 1 2.43 71.97 6.84
CA MET A 1 2.97 70.60 6.60
C MET A 1 1.91 69.60 7.04
N THR A 2 1.09 69.15 6.11
CA THR A 2 -0.02 68.21 6.39
C THR A 2 0.45 66.80 6.07
N ILE A 3 0.57 65.97 7.12
CA ILE A 3 0.95 64.56 6.98
C ILE A 3 -0.31 63.81 6.57
N ALA A 4 -0.34 63.36 5.31
CA ALA A 4 -1.37 62.44 4.83
C ALA A 4 -1.03 61.03 5.31
N SER A 5 -1.76 60.50 6.27
CA SER A 5 -1.71 59.09 6.68
C SER A 5 -2.34 58.23 5.59
N LEU A 6 -1.52 57.52 4.84
CA LEU A 6 -1.98 56.47 3.95
C LEU A 6 -2.43 55.28 4.80
N PHE A 7 -3.74 55.12 4.96
CA PHE A 7 -4.31 53.85 5.44
C PHE A 7 -4.18 52.82 4.33
N PHE A 8 -3.23 51.88 4.44
CA PHE A 8 -3.26 50.64 3.68
C PHE A 8 -4.47 49.84 4.13
N LEU A 9 -5.54 49.82 3.34
CA LEU A 9 -6.58 48.83 3.45
C LEU A 9 -5.92 47.48 3.07
N GLU A 10 -5.51 46.69 4.05
CA GLU A 10 -5.27 45.29 3.83
C GLU A 10 -6.59 44.67 3.37
N SER A 11 -6.65 44.32 2.10
CA SER A 11 -7.74 43.52 1.54
C SER A 11 -7.72 42.17 2.23
N ILE A 12 -8.60 42.00 3.24
CA ILE A 12 -8.83 40.67 3.85
C ILE A 12 -9.47 39.82 2.76
N PHE A 13 -8.67 39.07 2.04
CA PHE A 13 -9.16 38.08 1.09
C PHE A 13 -9.89 37.01 1.89
N ALA A 14 -11.21 37.00 1.83
CA ALA A 14 -12.03 35.95 2.39
C ALA A 14 -11.71 34.64 1.65
N SER A 15 -11.35 33.59 2.39
CA SER A 15 -11.13 32.28 1.83
C SER A 15 -12.41 31.72 1.19
N THR A 16 -12.27 30.80 0.24
CA THR A 16 -13.39 30.14 -0.41
C THR A 16 -13.19 28.63 -0.37
N VAL A 17 -14.24 27.89 0.02
CA VAL A 17 -14.29 26.45 -0.20
C VAL A 17 -14.55 26.22 -1.69
N THR A 18 -13.51 25.75 -2.39
CA THR A 18 -13.52 25.57 -3.85
C THR A 18 -14.04 24.22 -4.28
N ASP A 19 -13.86 23.17 -3.43
CA ASP A 19 -14.36 21.82 -3.65
C ASP A 19 -14.58 21.10 -2.32
N MET A 20 -15.45 20.09 -2.33
CA MET A 20 -15.70 19.22 -1.18
C MET A 20 -15.79 17.77 -1.66
N ARG A 21 -15.05 16.89 -1.00
CA ARG A 21 -14.91 15.49 -1.39
C ARG A 21 -15.08 14.58 -0.19
N VAL A 22 -15.71 13.43 -0.41
CA VAL A 22 -15.95 12.42 0.63
C VAL A 22 -15.51 11.05 0.16
N TRP A 23 -14.88 10.30 1.05
CA TRP A 23 -14.55 8.89 0.85
C TRP A 23 -14.89 8.09 2.10
N ASN A 24 -15.47 6.92 1.89
CA ASN A 24 -15.81 6.00 2.97
C ASN A 24 -14.81 4.84 3.02
N ALA A 25 -13.96 4.84 4.04
CA ALA A 25 -13.07 3.74 4.36
C ALA A 25 -13.71 2.83 5.43
N PRO A 26 -13.22 1.58 5.59
CA PRO A 26 -13.81 0.64 6.56
C PRO A 26 -13.78 1.09 8.03
N ASP A 27 -12.84 1.96 8.38
CA ASP A 27 -12.63 2.43 9.76
C ASP A 27 -12.99 3.91 9.99
N HIS A 28 -13.21 4.69 8.92
CA HIS A 28 -13.59 6.10 9.01
C HIS A 28 -14.21 6.61 7.70
N THR A 29 -14.92 7.73 7.80
CA THR A 29 -15.33 8.52 6.64
C THR A 29 -14.50 9.78 6.59
N ARG A 30 -13.80 10.03 5.48
CA ARG A 30 -12.99 11.22 5.26
C ARG A 30 -13.76 12.26 4.49
N LEU A 31 -13.87 13.47 5.05
CA LEU A 31 -14.35 14.67 4.39
C LEU A 31 -13.16 15.60 4.16
N VAL A 32 -13.02 16.14 2.94
CA VAL A 32 -11.99 17.11 2.58
C VAL A 32 -12.64 18.36 2.01
N LEU A 33 -12.26 19.50 2.55
CA LEU A 33 -12.60 20.84 2.04
C LEU A 33 -11.35 21.41 1.36
N ASP A 34 -11.42 21.63 0.05
CA ASP A 34 -10.38 22.38 -0.68
C ASP A 34 -10.62 23.87 -0.49
N LEU A 35 -9.57 24.60 -0.13
CA LEU A 35 -9.63 25.99 0.28
C LEU A 35 -8.71 26.83 -0.62
N SER A 36 -9.15 28.03 -0.99
CA SER A 36 -8.29 28.99 -1.69
C SER A 36 -7.09 29.42 -0.84
N ASP A 37 -7.31 29.58 0.47
CA ASP A 37 -6.35 30.14 1.42
C ASP A 37 -6.35 29.37 2.75
N PRO A 38 -5.31 29.47 3.58
CA PRO A 38 -5.31 28.92 4.93
C PRO A 38 -6.39 29.56 5.80
N VAL A 39 -7.10 28.73 6.58
CA VAL A 39 -8.22 29.19 7.41
C VAL A 39 -8.01 28.90 8.90
N LYS A 40 -8.69 29.67 9.76
CA LYS A 40 -8.94 29.30 11.15
C LYS A 40 -10.31 28.64 11.23
N TYR A 41 -10.43 27.59 12.04
CA TYR A 41 -11.67 26.84 12.16
C TYR A 41 -11.86 26.25 13.56
N LYS A 42 -13.11 25.91 13.88
CA LYS A 42 -13.50 25.17 15.09
C LYS A 42 -14.43 24.04 14.69
N ILE A 43 -14.29 22.90 15.35
CA ILE A 43 -15.16 21.73 15.14
C ILE A 43 -15.78 21.32 16.48
N ASN A 44 -17.11 21.19 16.49
CA ASN A 44 -17.88 20.79 17.65
C ASN A 44 -18.81 19.64 17.29
N SER A 45 -18.88 18.63 18.14
CA SER A 45 -19.85 17.54 18.05
C SER A 45 -21.05 17.84 18.95
N LEU A 46 -22.25 17.69 18.42
CA LEU A 46 -23.52 17.83 19.15
C LEU A 46 -24.25 16.49 19.12
N GLN A 47 -24.97 16.19 20.19
CA GLN A 47 -25.82 15.00 20.32
C GLN A 47 -27.30 15.42 20.33
N ASN A 48 -28.18 14.46 20.06
CA ASN A 48 -29.65 14.62 20.13
C ASN A 48 -30.19 15.78 19.24
N PRO A 49 -30.12 15.68 17.89
CA PRO A 49 -29.55 14.64 17.04
C PRO A 49 -28.03 14.78 16.84
N ASP A 50 -27.38 13.68 16.46
CA ASP A 50 -25.95 13.65 16.23
C ASP A 50 -25.54 14.55 15.05
N ARG A 51 -24.71 15.54 15.32
CA ARG A 51 -24.25 16.54 14.34
C ARG A 51 -22.80 16.90 14.55
N LEU A 52 -22.09 17.18 13.47
CA LEU A 52 -20.80 17.83 13.50
C LEU A 52 -20.92 19.23 12.94
N ILE A 53 -20.52 20.23 13.72
CA ILE A 53 -20.52 21.64 13.35
C ILE A 53 -19.08 22.03 13.03
N ILE A 54 -18.86 22.57 11.84
CA ILE A 54 -17.58 23.08 11.36
C ILE A 54 -17.74 24.57 11.12
N ASP A 55 -17.18 25.41 12.00
CA ASP A 55 -17.15 26.86 11.86
C ASP A 55 -15.81 27.28 11.27
N ILE A 56 -15.81 27.98 10.15
CA ILE A 56 -14.63 28.45 9.44
C ILE A 56 -14.69 29.96 9.33
N GLU A 57 -13.64 30.65 9.83
CA GLU A 57 -13.58 32.12 9.85
C GLU A 57 -13.37 32.67 8.43
N ASP A 58 -13.93 33.81 8.12
CA ASP A 58 -13.78 34.62 6.91
C ASP A 58 -13.78 33.80 5.61
N THR A 59 -14.73 32.87 5.52
CA THR A 59 -14.80 31.89 4.44
C THR A 59 -16.18 31.87 3.81
N SER A 60 -16.21 31.69 2.51
CA SER A 60 -17.44 31.50 1.71
C SER A 60 -17.48 30.11 1.05
N ILE A 61 -18.66 29.66 0.62
CA ILE A 61 -18.89 28.45 -0.14
C ILE A 61 -19.98 28.64 -1.18
N LYS A 62 -19.78 28.08 -2.38
CA LYS A 62 -20.83 28.00 -3.39
C LYS A 62 -21.72 26.78 -3.16
N LYS A 63 -23.04 26.93 -3.23
CA LYS A 63 -23.99 25.79 -3.04
C LYS A 63 -23.72 24.59 -3.94
N SER A 64 -23.14 24.78 -5.13
CA SER A 64 -22.77 23.72 -6.06
C SER A 64 -21.71 22.77 -5.50
N VAL A 65 -20.86 23.22 -4.58
CA VAL A 65 -19.80 22.41 -3.94
C VAL A 65 -20.37 21.36 -3.00
N LEU A 66 -21.62 21.52 -2.52
CA LEU A 66 -22.30 20.58 -1.61
C LEU A 66 -22.96 19.40 -2.34
N LYS A 67 -22.88 19.33 -3.68
CA LYS A 67 -23.52 18.29 -4.49
C LYS A 67 -22.53 17.14 -4.77
N PHE A 68 -22.48 16.18 -3.88
CA PHE A 68 -21.74 14.93 -4.05
C PHE A 68 -22.47 13.78 -3.35
N ASP A 69 -22.13 12.54 -3.75
CA ASP A 69 -22.77 11.36 -3.20
C ASP A 69 -22.28 11.02 -1.80
N ILE A 70 -23.22 10.98 -0.85
CA ILE A 70 -22.99 10.59 0.56
C ILE A 70 -23.71 9.30 0.95
N SER A 71 -24.37 8.62 -0.01
CA SER A 71 -25.25 7.47 0.24
C SER A 71 -24.53 6.33 1.00
N ALA A 72 -23.28 6.06 0.65
CA ALA A 72 -22.44 5.04 1.26
C ALA A 72 -21.74 5.49 2.56
N THR A 73 -22.12 6.65 3.13
CA THR A 73 -21.47 7.24 4.30
C THR A 73 -22.41 7.28 5.52
N PRO A 74 -21.89 7.50 6.74
CA PRO A 74 -22.71 7.75 7.93
C PRO A 74 -23.27 9.18 7.97
N ILE A 75 -23.09 9.99 6.94
CA ILE A 75 -23.63 11.35 6.84
C ILE A 75 -25.05 11.28 6.25
N ILE A 76 -26.02 11.90 6.91
CA ILE A 76 -27.41 12.01 6.44
C ILE A 76 -27.54 13.17 5.46
N SER A 77 -26.99 14.34 5.87
CA SER A 77 -27.05 15.56 5.07
C SER A 77 -25.94 16.54 5.44
N ILE A 78 -25.61 17.41 4.51
CA ILE A 78 -24.64 18.48 4.69
C ILE A 78 -25.32 19.80 4.37
N ASN A 79 -25.31 20.72 5.32
CA ASN A 79 -25.88 22.05 5.18
C ASN A 79 -24.81 23.09 5.40
N SER A 80 -24.89 24.23 4.71
CA SER A 80 -24.01 25.36 4.94
C SER A 80 -24.83 26.65 5.17
N ASN A 81 -24.44 27.39 6.18
CA ASN A 81 -25.05 28.70 6.52
C ASN A 81 -23.94 29.73 6.70
N LYS A 82 -24.21 30.97 6.28
CA LYS A 82 -23.38 32.12 6.61
C LYS A 82 -23.70 32.53 8.04
N LYS A 83 -22.70 32.67 8.88
CA LYS A 83 -22.78 33.21 10.23
C LYS A 83 -22.35 34.68 10.22
N GLU A 84 -22.55 35.42 11.33
CA GLU A 84 -22.09 36.80 11.47
C GLU A 84 -20.60 36.95 11.09
N LYS A 85 -20.20 38.12 10.59
CA LYS A 85 -18.83 38.48 10.21
C LYS A 85 -18.21 37.57 9.14
N ASN A 86 -18.96 37.14 8.10
CA ASN A 86 -18.48 36.31 7.00
C ASN A 86 -17.97 34.92 7.40
N HIS A 87 -18.32 34.40 8.58
CA HIS A 87 -17.98 33.03 8.96
C HIS A 87 -18.90 32.03 8.27
N LEU A 88 -18.30 30.93 7.76
CA LEU A 88 -19.00 29.80 7.19
C LEU A 88 -19.26 28.75 8.27
N ARG A 89 -20.52 28.32 8.43
CA ARG A 89 -20.86 27.16 9.23
C ARG A 89 -21.30 26.03 8.31
N ILE A 90 -20.61 24.88 8.40
CA ILE A 90 -21.02 23.63 7.77
C ILE A 90 -21.53 22.71 8.86
N THR A 91 -22.75 22.16 8.66
CA THR A 91 -23.38 21.21 9.57
C THR A 91 -23.52 19.88 8.89
N LEU A 92 -22.90 18.83 9.44
CA LEU A 92 -23.10 17.45 9.03
C LEU A 92 -24.12 16.83 9.98
N ASN A 93 -25.26 16.37 9.47
CA ASN A 93 -26.18 15.53 10.21
C ASN A 93 -25.72 14.07 10.08
N LEU A 94 -25.63 13.34 11.19
CA LEU A 94 -25.00 12.03 11.24
C LEU A 94 -26.02 10.94 11.60
N LYS A 95 -25.85 9.73 11.05
CA LYS A 95 -26.67 8.54 11.37
C LYS A 95 -26.41 7.98 12.76
N LYS A 96 -25.26 8.30 13.34
CA LYS A 96 -24.75 7.80 14.63
C LYS A 96 -23.66 8.74 15.15
N PRO A 97 -23.33 8.72 16.44
CA PRO A 97 -22.26 9.52 16.99
C PRO A 97 -20.90 9.06 16.40
N LEU A 98 -20.09 10.02 15.96
CA LEU A 98 -18.76 9.79 15.38
C LEU A 98 -17.73 10.64 16.11
N LYS A 99 -16.47 10.11 16.19
CA LYS A 99 -15.33 10.86 16.74
C LYS A 99 -14.56 11.53 15.61
N PRO A 100 -14.56 12.88 15.52
CA PRO A 100 -13.81 13.58 14.51
C PRO A 100 -12.31 13.63 14.85
N LYS A 101 -11.46 13.41 13.86
CA LYS A 101 -10.05 13.78 13.84
C LYS A 101 -9.83 14.70 12.66
N HIS A 102 -9.24 15.86 12.89
CA HIS A 102 -9.11 16.88 11.84
C HIS A 102 -7.72 17.51 11.81
N PHE A 103 -7.31 17.95 10.64
CA PHE A 103 -6.01 18.60 10.41
C PHE A 103 -6.03 19.40 9.11
N LYS A 104 -5.06 20.33 8.98
CA LYS A 104 -4.85 21.12 7.76
C LYS A 104 -3.71 20.53 6.92
N LEU A 105 -3.85 20.62 5.62
CA LEU A 105 -2.80 20.33 4.65
C LEU A 105 -2.56 21.57 3.80
N GLY A 106 -1.29 21.96 3.69
CA GLY A 106 -0.88 23.08 2.85
C GLY A 106 -0.91 22.73 1.35
N VAL A 107 -0.59 23.74 0.53
CA VAL A 107 -0.48 23.62 -0.92
C VAL A 107 0.59 22.58 -1.31
N ASN A 108 0.27 21.76 -2.28
CA ASN A 108 1.21 20.84 -2.93
C ASN A 108 1.05 20.86 -4.45
N LYS A 109 1.78 20.00 -5.19
CA LYS A 109 1.74 19.96 -6.66
C LYS A 109 0.36 19.62 -7.25
N LYS A 110 -0.55 19.03 -6.48
CA LYS A 110 -1.87 18.57 -6.97
C LYS A 110 -3.03 19.35 -6.37
N TYR A 111 -2.86 19.86 -5.16
CA TYR A 111 -3.95 20.46 -4.38
C TYR A 111 -3.54 21.76 -3.70
N ASN A 112 -4.49 22.66 -3.54
CA ASN A 112 -4.40 23.86 -2.71
C ASN A 112 -4.47 23.52 -1.22
N ASN A 113 -4.69 24.51 -0.37
CA ASN A 113 -4.92 24.29 1.06
C ASN A 113 -6.14 23.38 1.28
N ARG A 114 -6.08 22.51 2.26
CA ARG A 114 -7.16 21.58 2.56
C ARG A 114 -7.42 21.49 4.06
N LEU A 115 -8.69 21.43 4.43
CA LEU A 115 -9.12 20.98 5.75
C LEU A 115 -9.64 19.54 5.62
N VAL A 116 -8.98 18.60 6.28
CA VAL A 116 -9.32 17.17 6.30
C VAL A 116 -10.01 16.85 7.61
N ILE A 117 -11.11 16.10 7.54
CA ILE A 117 -11.90 15.66 8.70
C ILE A 117 -12.20 14.17 8.54
N ASP A 118 -11.61 13.37 9.40
CA ASP A 118 -11.82 11.91 9.48
C ASP A 118 -12.82 11.62 10.59
N LEU A 119 -13.93 11.00 10.25
CA LEU A 119 -15.03 10.64 11.15
C LEU A 119 -14.92 9.14 11.49
N TYR A 120 -14.48 8.82 12.70
CA TYR A 120 -14.32 7.45 13.19
C TYR A 120 -15.55 6.99 13.95
N ASP A 121 -15.90 5.72 13.79
CA ASP A 121 -16.90 5.10 14.65
C ASP A 121 -16.42 5.13 16.11
N ILE A 122 -17.30 5.57 17.00
CA ILE A 122 -17.07 5.41 18.43
C ILE A 122 -17.27 3.92 18.71
N LYS A 123 -16.19 3.14 18.61
CA LYS A 123 -16.23 1.74 19.06
C LYS A 123 -16.59 1.74 20.52
N LYS A 124 -17.72 1.11 20.91
CA LYS A 124 -17.80 0.48 22.21
C LYS A 124 -16.55 -0.39 22.32
N ILE A 125 -15.77 -0.17 23.36
CA ILE A 125 -14.67 -1.09 23.73
C ILE A 125 -15.40 -2.36 24.23
N ASP A 126 -15.95 -3.13 23.29
CA ASP A 126 -16.17 -4.52 23.54
C ASP A 126 -14.77 -5.11 23.54
N SER A 127 -14.29 -5.36 24.76
CA SER A 127 -13.10 -6.15 25.08
C SER A 127 -13.32 -7.64 24.72
N LYS A 128 -13.68 -7.89 23.49
CA LYS A 128 -13.42 -9.12 22.78
C LYS A 128 -12.23 -8.83 21.88
N GLU A 129 -11.04 -8.81 22.48
CA GLU A 129 -9.92 -9.45 21.80
C GLU A 129 -10.48 -10.77 21.31
N THR A 130 -10.75 -10.86 20.02
CA THR A 130 -10.86 -12.15 19.38
C THR A 130 -9.50 -12.78 19.59
N SER A 131 -9.34 -13.49 20.71
CA SER A 131 -8.36 -14.55 20.85
C SER A 131 -8.57 -15.38 19.60
N PHE A 132 -7.60 -15.26 18.66
CA PHE A 132 -7.54 -16.18 17.54
C PHE A 132 -7.29 -17.55 18.16
N VAL A 133 -8.36 -18.29 18.41
CA VAL A 133 -8.29 -19.72 18.55
C VAL A 133 -7.64 -20.18 17.26
N ILE A 134 -6.40 -20.63 17.36
CA ILE A 134 -5.79 -21.45 16.33
C ILE A 134 -6.76 -22.63 16.22
N PRO A 135 -7.45 -22.85 15.09
CA PRO A 135 -8.16 -24.09 14.93
C PRO A 135 -7.08 -25.17 15.04
N ASN A 136 -7.10 -25.94 16.13
CA ASN A 136 -6.43 -27.21 16.19
C ASN A 136 -7.00 -28.01 15.02
N ASP A 137 -6.15 -28.50 14.13
CA ASP A 137 -6.42 -29.46 13.05
C ASP A 137 -6.87 -28.94 11.68
N GLY A 138 -6.87 -27.65 11.37
CA GLY A 138 -7.19 -27.16 10.03
C GLY A 138 -5.96 -26.63 9.26
N LEU A 139 -5.63 -27.28 8.16
CA LEU A 139 -4.69 -26.73 7.18
C LEU A 139 -5.28 -25.43 6.60
N ARG A 140 -4.48 -24.36 6.58
CA ARG A 140 -4.94 -23.05 6.10
C ARG A 140 -4.62 -22.83 4.63
N ASP A 141 -5.34 -21.93 4.01
CA ASP A 141 -4.97 -21.40 2.69
C ASP A 141 -3.69 -20.55 2.73
N ILE A 142 -3.04 -20.43 1.58
CA ILE A 142 -2.02 -19.42 1.31
C ILE A 142 -2.71 -18.08 1.16
N ILE A 143 -2.33 -17.09 1.98
CA ILE A 143 -2.95 -15.78 2.00
C ILE A 143 -2.12 -14.78 1.20
N VAL A 144 -2.71 -14.25 0.13
CA VAL A 144 -2.10 -13.23 -0.74
C VAL A 144 -2.68 -11.86 -0.40
N ALA A 145 -1.87 -10.95 0.16
CA ALA A 145 -2.26 -9.57 0.33
C ALA A 145 -2.04 -8.81 -0.99
N ILE A 146 -3.12 -8.29 -1.55
CA ILE A 146 -3.11 -7.49 -2.78
C ILE A 146 -3.34 -6.03 -2.40
N ASP A 147 -2.41 -5.18 -2.78
CA ASP A 147 -2.41 -3.76 -2.48
C ASP A 147 -2.64 -2.94 -3.76
N PRO A 148 -3.88 -2.52 -4.05
CA PRO A 148 -4.11 -1.55 -5.10
C PRO A 148 -3.49 -0.21 -4.70
N GLY A 149 -2.49 0.28 -5.42
CA GLY A 149 -1.84 1.56 -5.11
C GLY A 149 -2.82 2.73 -5.05
N HIS A 150 -2.45 3.81 -4.34
CA HIS A 150 -3.24 5.06 -4.26
C HIS A 150 -4.63 4.87 -3.63
N GLY A 151 -5.60 5.73 -4.01
CA GLY A 151 -6.99 5.68 -3.58
C GLY A 151 -7.45 6.97 -2.87
N GLY A 152 -8.77 7.20 -2.85
CA GLY A 152 -9.34 8.39 -2.23
C GLY A 152 -8.81 9.67 -2.87
N GLU A 153 -8.23 10.54 -2.04
CA GLU A 153 -7.60 11.80 -2.48
C GLU A 153 -6.40 11.62 -3.40
N ASP A 154 -5.71 10.50 -3.27
CA ASP A 154 -4.57 10.23 -4.14
C ASP A 154 -5.01 9.50 -5.40
N PRO A 155 -5.11 10.20 -6.55
CA PRO A 155 -5.51 9.59 -7.81
C PRO A 155 -4.41 8.71 -8.42
N GLY A 156 -3.17 8.77 -7.89
CA GLY A 156 -1.99 8.25 -8.54
C GLY A 156 -1.58 9.07 -9.75
N ALA A 157 -1.08 8.42 -10.78
CA ALA A 157 -0.84 9.01 -12.07
C ALA A 157 -2.16 9.27 -12.82
N ILE A 158 -2.16 10.32 -13.63
CA ILE A 158 -3.30 10.68 -14.49
C ILE A 158 -2.83 10.63 -15.94
N GLY A 159 -3.39 9.68 -16.66
CA GLY A 159 -3.15 9.48 -18.07
C GLY A 159 -4.10 10.27 -18.98
N PRO A 160 -4.01 10.05 -20.32
CA PRO A 160 -4.93 10.63 -21.29
C PRO A 160 -6.41 10.37 -20.92
N LYS A 161 -7.28 11.31 -21.32
CA LYS A 161 -8.72 11.27 -21.01
C LYS A 161 -9.04 11.19 -19.52
N ARG A 162 -8.15 11.72 -18.67
CA ARG A 162 -8.26 11.72 -17.21
C ARG A 162 -8.33 10.31 -16.59
N LEU A 163 -7.75 9.31 -17.26
CA LEU A 163 -7.64 7.95 -16.71
C LEU A 163 -6.78 8.00 -15.43
N MET A 164 -7.37 7.67 -14.30
CA MET A 164 -6.69 7.69 -12.99
C MET A 164 -6.15 6.31 -12.66
N GLU A 165 -4.89 6.25 -12.24
CA GLU A 165 -4.21 5.02 -11.84
C GLU A 165 -4.99 4.25 -10.77
N LYS A 166 -5.46 4.93 -9.72
CA LYS A 166 -6.19 4.32 -8.60
C LYS A 166 -7.36 3.43 -9.03
N HIS A 167 -8.04 3.78 -10.12
CA HIS A 167 -9.17 2.99 -10.65
C HIS A 167 -8.70 1.78 -11.44
N VAL A 168 -7.65 1.95 -12.25
CA VAL A 168 -7.07 0.87 -13.05
C VAL A 168 -6.52 -0.23 -12.15
N VAL A 169 -5.70 0.14 -11.17
CA VAL A 169 -5.06 -0.82 -10.27
C VAL A 169 -6.07 -1.51 -9.35
N LEU A 170 -7.13 -0.81 -8.92
CA LEU A 170 -8.22 -1.42 -8.17
C LEU A 170 -8.95 -2.49 -8.99
N ALA A 171 -9.25 -2.19 -10.25
CA ALA A 171 -9.92 -3.14 -11.14
C ALA A 171 -9.06 -4.40 -11.39
N ILE A 172 -7.76 -4.24 -11.66
CA ILE A 172 -6.82 -5.37 -11.82
C ILE A 172 -6.75 -6.20 -10.53
N SER A 173 -6.65 -5.54 -9.38
CA SER A 173 -6.56 -6.20 -8.07
C SER A 173 -7.82 -6.99 -7.71
N GLN A 174 -8.99 -6.47 -8.05
CA GLN A 174 -10.26 -7.17 -7.84
C GLN A 174 -10.38 -8.43 -8.72
N GLU A 175 -9.93 -8.36 -9.98
CA GLU A 175 -9.89 -9.55 -10.85
C GLU A 175 -8.86 -10.57 -10.36
N LEU A 176 -7.69 -10.13 -9.89
CA LEU A 176 -6.67 -11.01 -9.29
C LEU A 176 -7.20 -11.72 -8.04
N LYS A 177 -7.89 -10.98 -7.16
CA LYS A 177 -8.54 -11.57 -5.99
C LYS A 177 -9.51 -12.68 -6.36
N LYS A 178 -10.38 -12.44 -7.34
CA LYS A 178 -11.35 -13.45 -7.80
C LYS A 178 -10.65 -14.73 -8.26
N LEU A 179 -9.56 -14.61 -9.04
CA LEU A 179 -8.80 -15.75 -9.53
C LEU A 179 -8.14 -16.56 -8.40
N LEU A 180 -7.61 -15.86 -7.39
CA LEU A 180 -6.98 -16.51 -6.23
C LEU A 180 -8.03 -17.20 -5.35
N ASP A 181 -9.15 -16.53 -5.05
CA ASP A 181 -10.22 -17.11 -4.21
C ASP A 181 -10.92 -18.31 -4.88
N GLN A 182 -10.87 -18.41 -6.20
CA GLN A 182 -11.39 -19.56 -6.95
C GLN A 182 -10.41 -20.73 -7.00
N LYS A 183 -9.16 -20.53 -6.64
CA LYS A 183 -8.12 -21.56 -6.61
C LYS A 183 -8.05 -22.19 -5.22
N SER A 184 -8.37 -23.49 -5.13
CA SER A 184 -8.22 -24.25 -3.87
C SER A 184 -6.84 -24.05 -3.25
N GLY A 185 -6.78 -23.87 -1.93
CA GLY A 185 -5.57 -23.63 -1.17
C GLY A 185 -5.03 -22.19 -1.23
N PHE A 186 -5.77 -21.27 -1.88
CA PHE A 186 -5.44 -19.84 -1.91
C PHE A 186 -6.60 -18.99 -1.38
N SER A 187 -6.26 -17.92 -0.69
CA SER A 187 -7.18 -16.87 -0.28
C SER A 187 -6.54 -15.51 -0.49
N ALA A 188 -7.29 -14.52 -0.94
CA ALA A 188 -6.76 -13.19 -1.21
C ALA A 188 -7.42 -12.09 -0.38
N VAL A 189 -6.61 -11.16 0.12
CA VAL A 189 -7.05 -10.00 0.89
C VAL A 189 -6.67 -8.73 0.16
N LEU A 190 -7.66 -7.88 -0.16
CA LEU A 190 -7.42 -6.54 -0.67
C LEU A 190 -7.08 -5.59 0.49
N ILE A 191 -6.00 -4.83 0.37
CA ILE A 191 -5.63 -3.76 1.31
C ILE A 191 -6.65 -2.63 1.28
N ARG A 192 -7.18 -2.30 0.09
CA ARG A 192 -8.38 -1.50 -0.09
C ARG A 192 -9.30 -2.17 -1.11
N SER A 193 -10.59 -2.19 -0.81
CA SER A 193 -11.61 -2.84 -1.65
C SER A 193 -12.42 -1.84 -2.50
N SER A 194 -12.29 -0.54 -2.20
CA SER A 194 -12.96 0.54 -2.92
C SER A 194 -12.06 1.79 -3.01
N ASP A 195 -12.62 2.93 -3.43
CA ASP A 195 -11.86 4.16 -3.61
C ASP A 195 -11.72 4.93 -2.29
N TYR A 196 -10.77 4.55 -1.46
CA TYR A 196 -10.32 5.29 -0.26
C TYR A 196 -8.81 5.19 -0.12
N TYR A 197 -8.22 6.17 0.57
CA TYR A 197 -6.77 6.20 0.78
C TYR A 197 -6.37 5.35 2.00
N VAL A 198 -5.29 4.57 1.84
CA VAL A 198 -4.63 3.82 2.92
C VAL A 198 -3.17 4.29 3.01
N PRO A 199 -2.71 4.83 4.14
CA PRO A 199 -1.31 5.23 4.33
C PRO A 199 -0.34 4.08 4.09
N LEU A 200 0.84 4.37 3.52
CA LEU A 200 1.82 3.35 3.09
C LEU A 200 2.16 2.35 4.20
N ARG A 201 2.48 2.83 5.40
CA ARG A 201 2.80 1.94 6.54
C ARG A 201 1.59 1.14 7.04
N LYS A 202 0.37 1.67 6.88
CA LYS A 202 -0.86 0.95 7.26
C LYS A 202 -1.13 -0.23 6.32
N ARG A 203 -0.72 -0.16 5.05
CA ARG A 203 -0.87 -1.25 4.06
C ARG A 203 -0.17 -2.52 4.54
N ILE A 204 1.10 -2.41 4.95
CA ILE A 204 1.87 -3.52 5.54
C ILE A 204 1.22 -4.04 6.83
N LYS A 205 0.80 -3.13 7.74
CA LYS A 205 0.13 -3.54 8.99
C LYS A 205 -1.15 -4.33 8.75
N ILE A 206 -1.89 -4.02 7.69
CA ILE A 206 -3.08 -4.78 7.28
C ILE A 206 -2.66 -6.17 6.81
N ALA A 207 -1.63 -6.30 5.97
CA ALA A 207 -1.11 -7.58 5.52
C ALA A 207 -0.67 -8.47 6.70
N HIS A 208 0.08 -7.92 7.66
CA HIS A 208 0.46 -8.63 8.90
C HIS A 208 -0.76 -9.08 9.72
N LYS A 209 -1.72 -8.18 9.96
CA LYS A 209 -2.96 -8.52 10.68
C LYS A 209 -3.73 -9.66 10.02
N LYS A 210 -3.63 -9.78 8.70
CA LYS A 210 -4.28 -10.84 7.91
C LYS A 210 -3.40 -12.07 7.75
N ARG A 211 -2.20 -12.11 8.34
CA ARG A 211 -1.22 -13.20 8.23
C ARG A 211 -0.91 -13.58 6.79
N ALA A 212 -0.71 -12.56 5.94
CA ALA A 212 -0.40 -12.77 4.54
C ALA A 212 0.96 -13.46 4.37
N ASP A 213 1.01 -14.43 3.45
CA ASP A 213 2.23 -15.15 3.08
C ASP A 213 3.06 -14.36 2.06
N ILE A 214 2.41 -13.54 1.24
CA ILE A 214 3.05 -12.60 0.30
C ILE A 214 2.25 -11.30 0.21
N PHE A 215 2.95 -10.22 -0.19
CA PHE A 215 2.36 -8.90 -0.42
C PHE A 215 2.65 -8.44 -1.85
N ILE A 216 1.61 -8.06 -2.58
CA ILE A 216 1.68 -7.63 -3.99
C ILE A 216 1.08 -6.23 -4.12
N SER A 217 1.91 -5.22 -4.32
CA SER A 217 1.45 -3.86 -4.63
C SER A 217 1.33 -3.70 -6.15
N ILE A 218 0.19 -3.17 -6.61
CA ILE A 218 -0.12 -3.03 -8.04
C ILE A 218 -0.25 -1.56 -8.38
N HIS A 219 0.52 -1.12 -9.37
CA HIS A 219 0.67 0.25 -9.84
C HIS A 219 0.58 0.36 -11.37
N ALA A 220 0.41 1.57 -11.89
CA ALA A 220 0.43 1.91 -13.31
C ALA A 220 0.90 3.36 -13.49
N ASP A 221 2.10 3.64 -13.06
CA ASP A 221 2.61 5.00 -12.84
C ASP A 221 2.88 5.80 -14.13
N ALA A 222 3.21 7.06 -13.98
CA ALA A 222 3.64 7.92 -15.06
C ALA A 222 5.15 8.17 -15.02
N PHE A 223 5.77 8.22 -16.18
CA PHE A 223 7.16 8.64 -16.31
C PHE A 223 7.28 9.97 -17.05
N LYS A 224 8.38 10.69 -16.81
CA LYS A 224 8.63 12.01 -17.41
C LYS A 224 8.61 11.97 -18.93
N LYS A 225 9.10 10.87 -19.53
CA LYS A 225 9.09 10.68 -20.98
C LYS A 225 7.87 9.87 -21.37
N PRO A 226 6.93 10.41 -22.18
CA PRO A 226 5.73 9.67 -22.62
C PRO A 226 6.06 8.44 -23.49
N SER A 227 7.30 8.31 -23.95
CA SER A 227 7.78 7.12 -24.67
C SER A 227 8.11 5.94 -23.75
N ALA A 228 8.19 6.14 -22.43
CA ALA A 228 8.36 5.05 -21.49
C ALA A 228 7.19 4.06 -21.62
N LYS A 229 7.48 2.78 -21.67
CA LYS A 229 6.51 1.71 -21.88
C LYS A 229 7.01 0.38 -21.33
N GLY A 230 6.07 -0.48 -21.01
CA GLY A 230 6.34 -1.82 -20.52
C GLY A 230 6.14 -1.96 -19.04
N ALA A 231 5.78 -3.18 -18.62
CA ALA A 231 5.63 -3.54 -17.22
C ALA A 231 6.98 -3.75 -16.54
N SER A 232 7.04 -3.52 -15.23
CA SER A 232 8.21 -3.79 -14.38
C SER A 232 7.77 -4.46 -13.08
N VAL A 233 8.70 -5.17 -12.45
CA VAL A 233 8.52 -5.70 -11.09
C VAL A 233 9.68 -5.22 -10.23
N PHE A 234 9.36 -4.73 -9.05
CA PHE A 234 10.30 -4.18 -8.10
C PHE A 234 10.26 -4.94 -6.78
N ILE A 235 11.42 -5.04 -6.15
CA ILE A 235 11.57 -5.46 -4.74
C ILE A 235 12.24 -4.34 -3.95
N LEU A 236 12.17 -4.46 -2.61
CA LEU A 236 12.84 -3.52 -1.74
C LEU A 236 14.35 -3.59 -1.88
N SER A 237 15.01 -2.45 -2.05
CA SER A 237 16.45 -2.31 -1.95
C SER A 237 16.89 -1.75 -0.61
N ARG A 238 17.98 -2.26 -0.08
CA ARG A 238 18.68 -1.74 1.12
C ARG A 238 19.79 -0.75 0.78
N SER A 239 20.31 -0.81 -0.45
CA SER A 239 21.52 -0.08 -0.86
C SER A 239 21.29 0.98 -1.94
N GLY A 240 20.03 1.19 -2.37
CA GLY A 240 19.70 2.17 -3.40
C GLY A 240 18.86 1.59 -4.53
N ALA A 241 18.71 2.32 -5.63
CA ALA A 241 17.91 1.88 -6.76
C ALA A 241 18.79 1.37 -7.91
N THR A 242 18.36 0.28 -8.57
CA THR A 242 19.06 -0.34 -9.70
C THR A 242 19.06 0.50 -10.96
N SER A 243 18.11 1.45 -11.08
CA SER A 243 18.02 2.35 -12.22
C SER A 243 17.50 3.74 -11.83
N GLU A 244 17.72 4.74 -12.68
CA GLU A 244 17.14 6.09 -12.50
C GLU A 244 15.60 6.05 -12.57
N THR A 245 15.03 5.17 -13.39
CA THR A 245 13.59 4.94 -13.44
C THR A 245 13.09 4.42 -12.10
N ALA A 246 13.73 3.37 -11.54
CA ALA A 246 13.40 2.79 -10.25
C ALA A 246 13.50 3.84 -9.12
N ARG A 247 14.56 4.66 -9.12
CA ARG A 247 14.73 5.77 -8.16
C ARG A 247 13.61 6.81 -8.26
N TYR A 248 13.26 7.19 -9.47
CA TYR A 248 12.20 8.18 -9.72
C TYR A 248 10.84 7.66 -9.25
N LEU A 249 10.49 6.42 -9.60
CA LEU A 249 9.23 5.80 -9.21
C LEU A 249 9.14 5.65 -7.68
N ALA A 250 10.18 5.11 -7.02
CA ALA A 250 10.19 4.99 -5.56
C ALA A 250 10.04 6.33 -4.85
N LYS A 251 10.73 7.39 -5.33
CA LYS A 251 10.58 8.75 -4.76
C LYS A 251 9.16 9.28 -4.91
N ARG A 252 8.53 9.01 -6.02
CA ARG A 252 7.16 9.44 -6.29
C ARG A 252 6.18 8.71 -5.40
N GLU A 253 6.24 7.38 -5.38
CA GLU A 253 5.37 6.55 -4.57
C GLU A 253 5.50 6.83 -3.07
N ASN A 254 6.72 7.01 -2.56
CA ASN A 254 6.95 7.35 -1.17
C ASN A 254 6.38 8.73 -0.76
N SER A 255 6.06 9.60 -1.73
CA SER A 255 5.44 10.91 -1.46
C SER A 255 3.90 10.89 -1.41
N THR A 256 3.27 9.75 -1.63
CA THR A 256 1.79 9.63 -1.67
C THR A 256 1.13 9.94 -0.33
N ASP A 257 1.79 9.63 0.79
CA ASP A 257 1.30 9.99 2.13
C ASP A 257 1.11 11.51 2.34
N LEU A 258 1.89 12.34 1.63
CA LEU A 258 1.73 13.79 1.64
C LEU A 258 0.47 14.23 0.87
N ILE A 259 0.04 13.45 -0.11
CA ILE A 259 -1.17 13.70 -0.90
C ILE A 259 -2.39 13.20 -0.15
N GLY A 260 -2.34 11.96 0.35
CA GLY A 260 -3.41 11.30 1.08
C GLY A 260 -3.63 11.80 2.51
N GLY A 261 -2.78 12.75 2.98
CA GLY A 261 -2.99 13.42 4.27
C GLY A 261 -2.83 12.54 5.49
N SER A 262 -1.91 11.59 5.50
CA SER A 262 -1.42 11.03 6.75
C SER A 262 -0.44 12.02 7.36
N GLY A 263 -0.93 12.88 8.26
CA GLY A 263 -0.12 13.91 8.88
C GLY A 263 1.18 13.37 9.44
N SER A 264 2.28 14.07 9.16
CA SER A 264 3.67 13.82 9.54
C SER A 264 4.21 12.44 9.18
N VAL A 265 5.01 12.38 8.13
CA VAL A 265 6.01 11.33 7.95
C VAL A 265 7.03 11.54 9.08
N SER A 266 6.84 10.88 10.22
CA SER A 266 7.91 10.74 11.19
C SER A 266 8.96 9.83 10.57
N LEU A 267 10.08 10.40 10.17
CA LEU A 267 11.29 9.71 9.74
C LEU A 267 12.06 9.10 10.93
N ASP A 268 11.47 9.09 12.12
CA ASP A 268 12.05 8.49 13.31
C ASP A 268 11.90 6.96 13.30
N ASP A 269 12.60 6.29 12.39
CA ASP A 269 13.02 4.91 12.52
C ASP A 269 14.36 4.88 13.30
N LYS A 270 14.35 5.35 14.53
CA LYS A 270 15.41 5.07 15.48
C LYS A 270 15.01 3.83 16.27
N ASP A 271 15.15 2.67 15.66
CA ASP A 271 15.06 1.40 16.37
C ASP A 271 16.41 1.01 17.00
N PRO A 272 16.40 0.46 18.24
CA PRO A 272 17.62 0.14 18.98
C PRO A 272 18.41 -1.00 18.34
N VAL A 273 19.71 -0.89 18.44
CA VAL A 273 20.77 -1.70 17.79
C VAL A 273 20.74 -3.22 18.10
N LEU A 274 19.98 -3.70 19.07
CA LEU A 274 19.99 -5.11 19.49
C LEU A 274 19.01 -6.01 18.76
N ALA A 275 17.95 -5.46 18.15
CA ALA A 275 17.02 -6.18 17.29
C ALA A 275 17.57 -6.38 15.86
N SER A 276 18.67 -5.69 15.52
CA SER A 276 19.14 -5.54 14.14
C SER A 276 19.69 -6.83 13.50
N VAL A 277 20.33 -7.73 14.25
CA VAL A 277 21.01 -8.90 13.66
C VAL A 277 20.02 -10.02 13.27
N LEU A 278 19.05 -10.31 14.12
CA LEU A 278 17.97 -11.28 13.79
C LEU A 278 17.04 -10.72 12.71
N LEU A 279 16.77 -9.44 12.77
CA LEU A 279 16.02 -8.70 11.77
C LEU A 279 16.73 -8.71 10.40
N ASP A 280 18.06 -8.58 10.40
CA ASP A 280 18.89 -8.59 9.19
C ASP A 280 18.84 -9.94 8.45
N LEU A 281 18.89 -11.04 9.20
CA LEU A 281 18.79 -12.39 8.63
C LEU A 281 17.39 -12.69 8.08
N SER A 282 16.36 -12.32 8.84
CA SER A 282 14.97 -12.44 8.39
C SER A 282 14.73 -11.62 7.12
N MET A 283 15.18 -10.38 7.09
CA MET A 283 15.07 -9.51 5.91
C MET A 283 15.80 -10.08 4.69
N THR A 284 16.98 -10.70 4.88
CA THR A 284 17.72 -11.28 3.75
C THR A 284 16.96 -12.47 3.12
N ALA A 285 16.40 -13.34 3.94
CA ALA A 285 15.56 -14.46 3.45
C ALA A 285 14.30 -13.93 2.75
N THR A 286 13.65 -12.94 3.33
CA THR A 286 12.44 -12.30 2.77
C THR A 286 12.73 -11.61 1.43
N LEU A 287 13.88 -10.93 1.29
CA LEU A 287 14.30 -10.30 0.04
C LEU A 287 14.58 -11.33 -1.06
N ASN A 288 15.23 -12.46 -0.73
CA ASN A 288 15.45 -13.57 -1.68
C ASN A 288 14.11 -14.16 -2.15
N SER A 289 13.18 -14.40 -1.23
CA SER A 289 11.83 -14.86 -1.55
C SER A 289 11.06 -13.84 -2.41
N SER A 290 11.22 -12.54 -2.12
CA SER A 290 10.65 -11.46 -2.93
C SER A 290 11.23 -11.45 -4.35
N LEU A 291 12.55 -11.69 -4.48
CA LEU A 291 13.22 -11.78 -5.79
C LEU A 291 12.70 -12.94 -6.61
N ASP A 292 12.53 -14.10 -6.00
CA ASP A 292 12.05 -15.31 -6.70
C ASP A 292 10.56 -15.17 -7.09
N LEU A 293 9.73 -14.60 -6.20
CA LEU A 293 8.36 -14.20 -6.51
C LEU A 293 8.33 -13.20 -7.67
N GLY A 294 9.16 -12.15 -7.59
CA GLY A 294 9.27 -11.12 -8.61
C GLY A 294 9.67 -11.69 -9.98
N LYS A 295 10.65 -12.60 -10.04
CA LYS A 295 11.06 -13.27 -11.28
C LYS A 295 9.92 -14.08 -11.90
N SER A 296 9.18 -14.83 -11.08
CA SER A 296 8.06 -15.65 -11.53
C SER A 296 6.95 -14.80 -12.13
N VAL A 297 6.58 -13.72 -11.42
CA VAL A 297 5.54 -12.77 -11.86
C VAL A 297 6.00 -12.01 -13.12
N LEU A 298 7.24 -11.49 -13.15
CA LEU A 298 7.79 -10.77 -14.30
C LEU A 298 7.79 -11.63 -15.56
N LYS A 299 8.25 -12.89 -15.45
CA LYS A 299 8.22 -13.87 -16.56
C LYS A 299 6.82 -14.08 -17.07
N SER A 300 5.85 -14.25 -16.17
CA SER A 300 4.45 -14.46 -16.54
C SER A 300 3.84 -13.23 -17.24
N ILE A 301 4.09 -12.02 -16.75
CA ILE A 301 3.64 -10.77 -17.37
C ILE A 301 4.27 -10.60 -18.76
N GLY A 302 5.53 -10.96 -18.94
CA GLY A 302 6.26 -10.86 -20.21
C GLY A 302 5.61 -11.64 -21.37
N ASN A 303 4.75 -12.63 -21.07
CA ASN A 303 4.03 -13.39 -22.11
C ASN A 303 2.86 -12.60 -22.73
N ILE A 304 2.38 -11.54 -22.09
CA ILE A 304 1.20 -10.78 -22.52
C ILE A 304 1.45 -9.27 -22.68
N ALA A 305 2.46 -8.76 -22.01
CA ALA A 305 2.83 -7.36 -22.03
C ALA A 305 4.32 -7.19 -22.34
N ARG A 306 4.67 -6.08 -22.99
CA ARG A 306 6.05 -5.69 -23.10
C ARG A 306 6.62 -5.44 -21.70
N LEU A 307 7.83 -5.89 -21.44
CA LEU A 307 8.56 -5.55 -20.23
C LEU A 307 9.40 -4.29 -20.44
N HIS A 308 9.47 -3.42 -19.43
CA HIS A 308 10.39 -2.27 -19.42
C HIS A 308 11.83 -2.76 -19.24
N LYS A 309 12.03 -3.70 -18.30
CA LYS A 309 13.25 -4.46 -18.10
C LYS A 309 12.92 -5.95 -18.02
N ASN A 310 13.84 -6.79 -18.45
CA ASN A 310 13.68 -8.26 -18.42
C ASN A 310 14.19 -8.89 -17.12
N TYR A 311 14.46 -8.07 -16.10
CA TYR A 311 14.86 -8.49 -14.76
C TYR A 311 14.09 -7.69 -13.69
N VAL A 312 14.02 -8.23 -12.48
CA VAL A 312 13.42 -7.58 -11.32
C VAL A 312 14.31 -6.41 -10.88
N GLU A 313 13.75 -5.24 -10.77
CA GLU A 313 14.46 -4.04 -10.34
C GLU A 313 14.35 -3.86 -8.81
N GLU A 314 15.25 -3.07 -8.24
CA GLU A 314 15.29 -2.79 -6.80
C GLU A 314 15.20 -1.29 -6.54
N ALA A 315 14.39 -0.90 -5.53
CA ALA A 315 14.37 0.48 -5.06
C ALA A 315 13.80 0.58 -3.64
N GLY A 316 13.96 1.74 -3.01
CA GLY A 316 13.56 1.99 -1.63
C GLY A 316 12.06 2.31 -1.47
N PHE A 317 11.18 1.43 -1.93
CA PHE A 317 9.72 1.60 -1.75
C PHE A 317 9.31 1.39 -0.29
N VAL A 318 8.70 2.40 0.32
CA VAL A 318 8.22 2.34 1.71
C VAL A 318 7.15 1.25 1.88
N VAL A 319 6.29 1.07 0.88
CA VAL A 319 5.23 0.06 0.90
C VAL A 319 5.74 -1.38 0.89
N LEU A 320 7.01 -1.61 0.53
CA LEU A 320 7.63 -2.95 0.52
C LEU A 320 8.48 -3.24 1.78
N LYS A 321 8.52 -2.31 2.74
CA LYS A 321 9.30 -2.47 3.98
C LYS A 321 8.61 -3.42 4.96
N SER A 322 8.64 -4.71 4.67
CA SER A 322 8.23 -5.78 5.58
C SER A 322 9.44 -6.68 5.89
N PRO A 323 9.71 -6.97 7.16
CA PRO A 323 10.86 -7.80 7.51
C PRO A 323 10.63 -9.30 7.25
N ASP A 324 9.39 -9.74 7.17
CA ASP A 324 8.97 -11.15 7.22
C ASP A 324 7.98 -11.57 6.12
N ILE A 325 7.35 -10.62 5.40
CA ILE A 325 6.44 -10.93 4.28
C ILE A 325 7.15 -10.65 2.95
N PRO A 326 7.41 -11.66 2.10
CA PRO A 326 7.91 -11.45 0.75
C PRO A 326 7.00 -10.49 -0.02
N SER A 327 7.59 -9.41 -0.55
CA SER A 327 6.84 -8.27 -1.05
C SER A 327 7.37 -7.81 -2.41
N ILE A 328 6.47 -7.59 -3.37
CA ILE A 328 6.80 -7.02 -4.68
C ILE A 328 5.87 -5.86 -5.02
N LEU A 329 6.36 -4.94 -5.85
CA LEU A 329 5.56 -3.91 -6.51
C LEU A 329 5.59 -4.15 -8.02
N ILE A 330 4.42 -4.15 -8.63
CA ILE A 330 4.22 -4.37 -10.06
C ILE A 330 3.76 -3.09 -10.71
N GLU A 331 4.57 -2.54 -11.60
CA GLU A 331 4.13 -1.55 -12.57
C GLU A 331 3.53 -2.29 -13.77
N THR A 332 2.23 -2.16 -13.95
CA THR A 332 1.50 -2.86 -15.04
C THR A 332 1.70 -2.20 -16.41
N GLY A 333 2.31 -1.05 -16.45
CA GLY A 333 2.62 -0.22 -17.60
C GLY A 333 2.63 1.25 -17.22
N PHE A 334 3.02 2.13 -18.12
CA PHE A 334 3.06 3.57 -17.87
C PHE A 334 1.79 4.25 -18.37
N ILE A 335 0.92 4.70 -17.45
CA ILE A 335 -0.35 5.36 -17.79
C ILE A 335 -0.13 6.70 -18.53
N SER A 336 1.07 7.30 -18.43
CA SER A 336 1.48 8.49 -19.21
C SER A 336 1.69 8.21 -20.70
N ASN A 337 1.89 6.94 -21.07
CA ASN A 337 2.03 6.53 -22.47
C ASN A 337 0.65 6.32 -23.10
N PRO A 338 0.27 7.04 -24.19
CA PRO A 338 -1.08 6.95 -24.74
C PRO A 338 -1.50 5.54 -25.20
N SER A 339 -0.55 4.74 -25.73
CA SER A 339 -0.84 3.38 -26.19
C SER A 339 -1.06 2.43 -25.01
N GLU A 340 -0.33 2.57 -23.92
CA GLU A 340 -0.50 1.78 -22.71
C GLU A 340 -1.74 2.22 -21.92
N ALA A 341 -2.00 3.53 -21.82
CA ALA A 341 -3.22 4.06 -21.22
C ALA A 341 -4.48 3.47 -21.89
N LYS A 342 -4.48 3.36 -23.22
CA LYS A 342 -5.59 2.73 -23.98
C LYS A 342 -5.76 1.26 -23.60
N LYS A 343 -4.66 0.51 -23.42
CA LYS A 343 -4.70 -0.90 -22.97
C LYS A 343 -5.16 -0.99 -21.50
N LEU A 344 -4.57 -0.18 -20.61
CA LEU A 344 -4.91 -0.16 -19.18
C LEU A 344 -6.36 0.23 -18.90
N ALA A 345 -6.97 1.07 -19.75
CA ALA A 345 -8.41 1.38 -19.69
C ALA A 345 -9.31 0.22 -20.15
N ASN A 346 -8.77 -0.79 -20.84
CA ASN A 346 -9.54 -1.90 -21.38
C ASN A 346 -9.73 -3.02 -20.36
N LYS A 347 -10.97 -3.33 -20.01
CA LYS A 347 -11.31 -4.39 -19.02
C LYS A 347 -10.78 -5.77 -19.39
N THR A 348 -10.79 -6.13 -20.69
CA THR A 348 -10.22 -7.42 -21.13
C THR A 348 -8.72 -7.49 -20.91
N TYR A 349 -8.00 -6.39 -21.13
CA TYR A 349 -6.57 -6.32 -20.87
C TYR A 349 -6.28 -6.37 -19.37
N GLN A 350 -7.08 -5.68 -18.53
CA GLN A 350 -6.96 -5.75 -17.06
C GLN A 350 -7.13 -7.20 -16.56
N LYS A 351 -8.10 -7.95 -17.09
CA LYS A 351 -8.28 -9.38 -16.80
C LYS A 351 -7.08 -10.23 -17.22
N LYS A 352 -6.50 -9.97 -18.40
CA LYS A 352 -5.29 -10.66 -18.87
C LYS A 352 -4.09 -10.39 -17.95
N LEU A 353 -3.91 -9.14 -17.51
CA LEU A 353 -2.87 -8.78 -16.53
C LEU A 353 -3.08 -9.51 -15.20
N ALA A 354 -4.29 -9.46 -14.65
CA ALA A 354 -4.64 -10.16 -13.41
C ALA A 354 -4.36 -11.67 -13.51
N TYR A 355 -4.76 -12.30 -14.63
CA TYR A 355 -4.50 -13.72 -14.88
C TYR A 355 -3.00 -14.03 -14.99
N SER A 356 -2.22 -13.15 -15.61
CA SER A 356 -0.78 -13.31 -15.73
C SER A 356 -0.09 -13.20 -14.36
N ILE A 357 -0.50 -12.25 -13.53
CA ILE A 357 0.00 -12.12 -12.15
C ILE A 357 -0.37 -13.37 -11.34
N PHE A 358 -1.63 -13.82 -11.43
CA PHE A 358 -2.09 -15.07 -10.81
C PHE A 358 -1.23 -16.26 -11.19
N LYS A 359 -0.92 -16.45 -12.49
CA LYS A 359 -0.01 -17.52 -12.95
C LYS A 359 1.38 -17.41 -12.34
N GLY A 360 1.94 -16.21 -12.28
CA GLY A 360 3.23 -15.99 -11.66
C GLY A 360 3.24 -16.32 -10.16
N ILE A 361 2.19 -15.96 -9.43
CA ILE A 361 2.03 -16.29 -8.01
C ILE A 361 1.91 -17.80 -7.81
N THR A 362 1.04 -18.48 -8.55
CA THR A 362 0.83 -19.91 -8.39
C THR A 362 2.08 -20.71 -8.77
N GLN A 363 2.83 -20.27 -9.79
CA GLN A 363 4.09 -20.87 -10.16
C GLN A 363 5.19 -20.67 -9.10
N TYR A 364 5.23 -19.51 -8.43
CA TYR A 364 6.17 -19.25 -7.33
C TYR A 364 5.97 -20.24 -6.18
N PHE A 365 4.72 -20.53 -5.82
CA PHE A 365 4.42 -21.46 -4.74
C PHE A 365 4.56 -22.93 -5.15
N SER A 366 4.49 -23.28 -6.45
CA SER A 366 4.62 -24.66 -6.92
C SER A 366 5.94 -25.28 -6.44
N GLY A 367 5.84 -26.33 -5.61
CA GLY A 367 6.99 -26.95 -4.96
C GLY A 367 7.57 -26.22 -3.74
N ASN A 368 6.96 -25.08 -3.31
CA ASN A 368 7.42 -24.29 -2.17
C ASN A 368 6.25 -23.77 -1.32
N TYR A 369 5.24 -24.60 -1.06
CA TYR A 369 4.11 -24.18 -0.25
C TYR A 369 4.50 -23.96 1.22
N PRO A 370 4.01 -22.91 1.90
CA PRO A 370 4.29 -22.69 3.31
C PRO A 370 3.79 -23.83 4.18
N ILE A 371 4.60 -24.24 5.15
CA ILE A 371 4.23 -25.30 6.10
C ILE A 371 2.91 -24.96 6.81
N GLY A 372 2.04 -25.95 6.97
CA GLY A 372 0.71 -25.79 7.59
C GLY A 372 -0.35 -25.25 6.64
N THR A 373 -0.07 -25.19 5.34
CA THR A 373 -1.10 -24.86 4.32
C THR A 373 -1.68 -26.15 3.70
N LEU A 374 -2.92 -26.03 3.19
CA LEU A 374 -3.62 -27.11 2.51
C LEU A 374 -2.76 -27.69 1.36
N LEU A 375 -2.22 -26.82 0.51
CA LEU A 375 -1.40 -27.24 -0.63
C LEU A 375 -0.09 -27.90 -0.20
N ALA A 376 0.46 -27.55 0.95
CA ALA A 376 1.63 -28.22 1.48
C ALA A 376 1.35 -29.67 1.90
N SER A 377 0.12 -29.97 2.33
CA SER A 377 -0.28 -31.31 2.73
C SER A 377 -0.73 -32.19 1.57
N GLU A 378 -1.17 -31.58 0.47
CA GLU A 378 -1.58 -32.30 -0.75
C GLU A 378 -0.39 -32.72 -1.62
N GLU A 379 0.79 -32.06 -1.45
CA GLU A 379 1.99 -32.60 -2.10
C GLU A 379 2.37 -33.92 -1.45
N PRO A 380 2.57 -34.99 -2.24
CA PRO A 380 3.16 -36.21 -1.72
C PRO A 380 4.44 -35.84 -0.96
N ASP A 381 4.74 -36.59 0.08
CA ASP A 381 5.89 -36.41 0.98
C ASP A 381 7.22 -36.50 0.17
N ILE A 382 7.36 -35.58 -0.78
CA ILE A 382 8.61 -35.32 -1.45
C ILE A 382 9.43 -34.62 -0.39
N GLU A 383 10.33 -35.40 0.20
CA GLU A 383 11.33 -35.00 1.18
C GLU A 383 11.98 -33.69 0.72
N ARG A 384 11.40 -32.55 1.21
CA ARG A 384 11.87 -31.22 0.80
C ARG A 384 13.22 -30.98 1.42
N PRO A 385 14.23 -30.61 0.63
CA PRO A 385 15.51 -30.30 1.20
C PRO A 385 15.33 -29.12 2.18
N LEU A 386 15.66 -29.33 3.45
CA LEU A 386 15.72 -28.27 4.43
C LEU A 386 16.91 -27.37 4.10
N TYR A 387 16.64 -26.08 3.93
CA TYR A 387 17.69 -25.11 3.60
C TYR A 387 18.15 -24.35 4.83
N TYR A 388 19.44 -24.05 4.90
CA TYR A 388 20.06 -23.19 5.88
C TYR A 388 20.84 -22.07 5.18
N PHE A 389 20.66 -20.83 5.64
CA PHE A 389 21.48 -19.71 5.18
C PHE A 389 22.63 -19.49 6.15
N VAL A 390 23.84 -19.54 5.63
CA VAL A 390 25.08 -19.40 6.42
C VAL A 390 25.15 -18.01 7.06
N SER A 391 25.29 -17.96 8.37
CA SER A 391 25.44 -16.75 9.16
C SER A 391 26.91 -16.38 9.34
N PRO A 392 27.25 -15.10 9.60
CA PRO A 392 28.61 -14.72 9.96
C PRO A 392 29.13 -15.54 11.14
N GLY A 393 30.33 -16.13 11.00
CA GLY A 393 30.93 -16.98 12.01
C GLY A 393 30.48 -18.44 12.01
N ASP A 394 29.64 -18.86 11.04
CA ASP A 394 29.32 -20.25 10.82
C ASP A 394 30.49 -21.00 10.16
N THR A 395 30.55 -22.28 10.48
CA THR A 395 31.45 -23.24 9.83
C THR A 395 30.65 -24.47 9.44
N VAL A 396 31.12 -25.21 8.43
CA VAL A 396 30.51 -26.49 8.03
C VAL A 396 30.37 -27.44 9.24
N TYR A 397 31.33 -27.42 10.16
CA TYR A 397 31.30 -28.19 11.41
C TYR A 397 30.16 -27.76 12.33
N LYS A 398 29.98 -26.46 12.58
CA LYS A 398 28.90 -25.95 13.45
C LYS A 398 27.53 -26.28 12.88
N ILE A 399 27.36 -26.11 11.56
CA ILE A 399 26.11 -26.41 10.84
C ILE A 399 25.83 -27.91 10.89
N SER A 400 26.84 -28.75 10.62
CA SER A 400 26.67 -30.20 10.67
C SER A 400 26.23 -30.69 12.06
N LYS A 401 26.82 -30.18 13.13
CA LYS A 401 26.39 -30.47 14.50
C LYS A 401 24.97 -29.97 14.81
N LYS A 402 24.66 -28.74 14.43
CA LYS A 402 23.36 -28.12 14.69
C LYS A 402 22.20 -28.92 14.05
N TYR A 403 22.41 -29.41 12.83
CA TYR A 403 21.37 -30.10 12.06
C TYR A 403 21.55 -31.63 12.02
N LYS A 404 22.50 -32.17 12.79
CA LYS A 404 22.79 -33.62 12.91
C LYS A 404 23.04 -34.29 11.53
N ILE A 405 23.65 -33.56 10.61
CA ILE A 405 24.09 -34.04 9.29
C ILE A 405 25.59 -34.21 9.28
N SER A 406 26.12 -35.29 8.65
CA SER A 406 27.57 -35.47 8.58
C SER A 406 28.23 -34.40 7.70
N ILE A 407 29.45 -33.97 8.03
CA ILE A 407 30.20 -32.96 7.26
C ILE A 407 30.34 -33.41 5.80
N LYS A 408 30.67 -34.70 5.57
CA LYS A 408 30.80 -35.26 4.22
C LYS A 408 29.50 -35.15 3.42
N LYS A 409 28.36 -35.43 4.06
CA LYS A 409 27.03 -35.33 3.44
C LYS A 409 26.67 -33.88 3.14
N LEU A 410 26.92 -32.95 4.08
CA LEU A 410 26.68 -31.52 3.88
C LEU A 410 27.50 -30.96 2.71
N ILE A 411 28.78 -31.30 2.61
CA ILE A 411 29.66 -30.91 1.52
C ILE A 411 29.15 -31.47 0.17
N LYS A 412 28.79 -32.77 0.13
CA LYS A 412 28.30 -33.44 -1.09
C LYS A 412 26.99 -32.84 -1.59
N LEU A 413 26.00 -32.65 -0.69
CA LEU A 413 24.69 -32.07 -1.02
C LEU A 413 24.76 -30.67 -1.62
N ASN A 414 25.78 -29.93 -1.21
CA ASN A 414 25.91 -28.51 -1.61
C ASN A 414 27.04 -28.27 -2.62
N ASN A 415 27.67 -29.35 -3.14
CA ASN A 415 28.81 -29.28 -4.06
C ASN A 415 29.92 -28.35 -3.57
N LEU A 416 30.19 -28.35 -2.23
CA LEU A 416 31.18 -27.47 -1.64
C LEU A 416 32.58 -27.91 -2.00
N LYS A 417 33.47 -26.97 -2.32
CA LYS A 417 34.90 -27.21 -2.51
C LYS A 417 35.61 -27.15 -1.14
N GLY A 418 35.55 -28.24 -0.37
CA GLY A 418 36.08 -28.34 0.98
C GLY A 418 35.10 -27.77 2.02
N ASP A 419 35.64 -27.15 3.08
CA ASP A 419 34.88 -26.63 4.21
C ASP A 419 34.58 -25.09 4.12
N LYS A 420 34.90 -24.49 2.98
CA LYS A 420 34.67 -23.05 2.76
C LYS A 420 33.20 -22.77 2.45
N ILE A 421 32.59 -21.95 3.28
CA ILE A 421 31.23 -21.41 3.13
C ILE A 421 31.25 -19.91 3.34
N TYR A 422 30.28 -19.22 2.76
CA TYR A 422 30.18 -17.75 2.81
C TYR A 422 28.91 -17.32 3.51
N SER A 423 28.96 -16.24 4.26
CA SER A 423 27.78 -15.63 4.86
C SER A 423 26.71 -15.34 3.78
N GLY A 424 25.46 -15.71 4.06
CA GLY A 424 24.34 -15.63 3.09
C GLY A 424 24.25 -16.78 2.10
N GLN A 425 25.20 -17.72 2.09
CA GLN A 425 25.15 -18.89 1.22
C GLN A 425 24.01 -19.82 1.65
N LYS A 426 23.17 -20.22 0.69
CA LYS A 426 22.09 -21.20 0.90
C LYS A 426 22.65 -22.62 0.85
N LEU A 427 22.50 -23.36 1.92
CA LEU A 427 22.92 -24.78 2.01
C LEU A 427 21.71 -25.68 2.18
N ILE A 428 21.72 -26.81 1.48
CA ILE A 428 20.83 -27.95 1.72
C ILE A 428 21.34 -28.71 2.93
N ILE A 429 20.53 -28.87 3.98
CA ILE A 429 20.94 -29.52 5.24
C ILE A 429 20.24 -30.86 5.48
N THR A 430 19.33 -31.25 4.62
CA THR A 430 18.73 -32.58 4.59
C THR A 430 18.47 -32.99 3.15
N ASP A 431 18.67 -34.29 2.88
CA ASP A 431 18.35 -34.94 1.62
C ASP A 431 17.28 -36.03 1.80
N LYS A 432 16.56 -35.96 2.95
CA LYS A 432 15.49 -36.90 3.22
C LYS A 432 14.37 -36.77 2.25
#